data_42d536151966ee90081a550d91aa5ac2
#
_entry.id   42d536151966ee90081a550d91aa5ac2
#
_cell.length_a   1.000
_cell.length_b   1.000
_cell.length_c   1.000
_cell.angle_alpha   90.00
_cell.angle_beta   90.00
_cell.angle_gamma   90.00
#
_symmetry.space_group_name_H-M   'P 1'
#
loop_
_entity.id
_entity.type
_entity.pdbx_description
1 polymer ?
#
loop_
_entity_poly.entity_id
_entity_poly.type
_entity_poly.pdbx_seq_one_letter_code
_entity_poly.pdbx_strand_id
1 'polypeptide(L)'
;EQAPGNHSDCILKPVKAYPNPFHVMTVNDYYLVMCEVVDDEHNKRALIKSDSHTYWFGFEQEYFIYRHGRPLGWPASSDAMPQGPYYCGVGAENVAGRTFVDEHMQACMHAGIRITGTNAEVALGQWEYQVFGTSQKGAADDLWMSRYILERLGEQFGFVINFEPKPIEGDWNGSGLHTN
;
A
#
# COMPACT_ATOMS: atom_id res chain seq x y z
N GLU A 1 3.42 13.53 -16.16
CA GLU A 1 2.80 12.76 -17.25
C GLU A 1 3.85 11.87 -17.91
N GLN A 2 3.51 10.60 -18.19
CA GLN A 2 4.45 9.64 -18.79
C GLN A 2 4.38 9.62 -20.32
N ALA A 3 3.47 10.36 -20.91
CA ALA A 3 3.34 10.48 -22.37
C ALA A 3 2.94 11.91 -22.76
N PRO A 4 3.49 12.46 -23.86
CA PRO A 4 3.08 13.75 -24.41
C PRO A 4 1.62 13.72 -24.83
N GLY A 5 0.88 14.82 -24.64
CA GLY A 5 -0.56 14.88 -24.91
C GLY A 5 -1.00 14.65 -26.36
N ASN A 6 -0.06 14.71 -27.30
CA ASN A 6 -0.27 14.44 -28.72
C ASN A 6 0.24 13.06 -29.16
N HIS A 7 0.93 12.31 -28.30
CA HIS A 7 1.39 10.94 -28.49
C HIS A 7 1.25 10.18 -27.16
N SER A 8 0.03 9.73 -26.86
CA SER A 8 -0.31 9.12 -25.59
C SER A 8 -0.05 7.60 -25.52
N ASP A 9 0.34 6.98 -26.62
CA ASP A 9 0.64 5.56 -26.64
C ASP A 9 1.99 5.27 -25.99
N CYS A 10 2.00 4.32 -25.06
CA CYS A 10 3.21 3.84 -24.40
C CYS A 10 3.34 2.32 -24.62
N ILE A 11 4.58 1.86 -24.77
CA ILE A 11 4.86 0.43 -24.79
C ILE A 11 5.02 -0.05 -23.36
N LEU A 12 4.20 -1.02 -22.96
CA LEU A 12 4.28 -1.67 -21.67
C LEU A 12 5.02 -3.00 -21.81
N LYS A 13 6.12 -3.14 -21.08
CA LYS A 13 6.87 -4.39 -20.99
C LYS A 13 6.50 -5.13 -19.70
N PRO A 14 5.86 -6.32 -19.74
CA PRO A 14 5.54 -7.07 -18.56
C PRO A 14 6.81 -7.55 -17.85
N VAL A 15 6.84 -7.43 -16.52
CA VAL A 15 8.02 -7.78 -15.70
C VAL A 15 7.71 -8.75 -14.57
N LYS A 16 6.48 -8.73 -14.04
CA LYS A 16 6.03 -9.67 -13.01
C LYS A 16 4.51 -9.84 -13.08
N ALA A 17 4.06 -11.08 -12.89
CA ALA A 17 2.62 -11.41 -12.76
C ALA A 17 2.32 -11.83 -11.33
N TYR A 18 1.18 -11.40 -10.83
CA TYR A 18 0.65 -11.73 -9.51
C TYR A 18 -0.72 -12.39 -9.66
N PRO A 19 -1.03 -13.51 -8.98
CA PRO A 19 -2.40 -14.00 -8.90
C PRO A 19 -3.34 -12.88 -8.46
N ASN A 20 -4.45 -12.71 -9.18
CA ASN A 20 -5.38 -11.63 -8.88
C ASN A 20 -6.26 -11.99 -7.67
N PRO A 21 -6.13 -11.31 -6.53
CA PRO A 21 -6.87 -11.64 -5.32
C PRO A 21 -8.36 -11.31 -5.39
N PHE A 22 -8.78 -10.53 -6.38
CA PHE A 22 -10.18 -10.12 -6.53
C PHE A 22 -11.02 -11.11 -7.36
N HIS A 23 -10.41 -12.17 -7.91
CA HIS A 23 -11.06 -13.14 -8.78
C HIS A 23 -10.73 -14.60 -8.41
N VAL A 24 -10.71 -14.91 -7.13
CA VAL A 24 -10.27 -16.20 -6.58
C VAL A 24 -11.21 -17.36 -6.91
N MET A 25 -12.49 -17.07 -7.16
CA MET A 25 -13.55 -18.08 -7.35
C MET A 25 -13.93 -18.33 -8.82
N THR A 26 -13.09 -17.93 -9.76
CA THR A 26 -13.39 -18.08 -11.19
C THR A 26 -12.70 -19.32 -11.77
N VAL A 27 -13.28 -19.86 -12.86
CA VAL A 27 -12.75 -21.04 -13.57
C VAL A 27 -11.45 -20.70 -14.33
N ASN A 28 -11.20 -19.41 -14.59
CA ASN A 28 -10.02 -18.93 -15.31
C ASN A 28 -9.01 -18.31 -14.34
N ASP A 29 -7.74 -18.46 -14.66
CA ASP A 29 -6.66 -17.77 -13.95
C ASP A 29 -6.62 -16.30 -14.37
N TYR A 30 -6.74 -15.42 -13.40
CA TYR A 30 -6.58 -13.97 -13.60
C TYR A 30 -5.30 -13.49 -12.91
N TYR A 31 -4.60 -12.58 -13.57
CA TYR A 31 -3.35 -12.03 -13.07
C TYR A 31 -3.37 -10.50 -13.09
N LEU A 32 -2.75 -9.90 -12.08
CA LEU A 32 -2.29 -8.51 -12.12
C LEU A 32 -0.86 -8.52 -12.68
N VAL A 33 -0.62 -7.72 -13.71
CA VAL A 33 0.68 -7.72 -14.41
C VAL A 33 1.38 -6.39 -14.18
N MET A 34 2.50 -6.44 -13.47
CA MET A 34 3.41 -5.30 -13.34
C MET A 34 4.14 -5.10 -14.66
N CYS A 35 4.13 -3.87 -15.16
CA CYS A 35 4.80 -3.51 -16.40
C CYS A 35 5.79 -2.36 -16.18
N GLU A 36 6.87 -2.37 -16.95
CA GLU A 36 7.70 -1.19 -17.19
C GLU A 36 7.14 -0.41 -18.36
N VAL A 37 7.09 0.91 -18.26
CA VAL A 37 6.91 1.77 -19.41
C VAL A 37 8.26 1.85 -20.16
N VAL A 38 8.26 1.50 -21.43
CA VAL A 38 9.47 1.56 -22.25
C VAL A 38 9.70 3.01 -22.71
N ASP A 39 10.31 3.75 -21.81
CA ASP A 39 10.73 5.13 -22.01
C ASP A 39 12.02 5.32 -21.19
N ASP A 40 13.10 5.62 -21.89
CA ASP A 40 14.44 5.74 -21.29
C ASP A 40 14.53 6.86 -20.24
N GLU A 41 13.67 7.87 -20.32
CA GLU A 41 13.68 9.01 -19.39
C GLU A 41 12.92 8.73 -18.10
N HIS A 42 11.90 7.87 -18.13
CA HIS A 42 10.97 7.70 -17.01
C HIS A 42 11.02 6.31 -16.34
N ASN A 43 11.75 5.35 -16.91
CA ASN A 43 11.85 3.99 -16.38
C ASN A 43 12.79 3.91 -15.16
N LYS A 44 12.33 4.40 -14.02
CA LYS A 44 13.10 4.38 -12.76
C LYS A 44 13.43 2.97 -12.28
N ARG A 45 12.59 1.97 -12.60
CA ARG A 45 12.85 0.57 -12.24
C ARG A 45 14.07 0.02 -12.98
N ALA A 46 14.32 0.44 -14.22
CA ALA A 46 15.51 0.05 -14.97
C ALA A 46 16.81 0.58 -14.33
N LEU A 47 16.74 1.66 -13.54
CA LEU A 47 17.89 2.21 -12.82
C LEU A 47 18.33 1.33 -11.65
N ILE A 48 17.48 0.44 -11.15
CA ILE A 48 17.83 -0.51 -10.09
C ILE A 48 18.75 -1.57 -10.69
N LYS A 49 20.03 -1.48 -10.37
CA LYS A 49 21.05 -2.44 -10.81
C LYS A 49 21.01 -3.68 -9.90
N SER A 50 21.10 -4.86 -10.49
CA SER A 50 21.42 -6.05 -9.73
C SER A 50 22.92 -6.06 -9.43
N ASP A 51 23.28 -6.33 -8.19
CA ASP A 51 24.67 -6.61 -7.83
C ASP A 51 24.83 -8.09 -7.44
N SER A 52 26.04 -8.47 -7.07
CA SER A 52 26.37 -9.85 -6.66
C SER A 52 25.89 -10.19 -5.24
N HIS A 53 25.31 -9.22 -4.51
CA HIS A 53 24.87 -9.40 -3.14
C HIS A 53 23.36 -9.63 -3.09
N THR A 54 22.93 -10.49 -2.20
CA THR A 54 21.52 -10.68 -1.85
C THR A 54 21.23 -9.85 -0.62
N TYR A 55 20.46 -8.79 -0.77
CA TYR A 55 19.99 -7.99 0.33
C TYR A 55 18.58 -8.40 0.72
N TRP A 56 18.29 -8.30 2.01
CA TRP A 56 16.95 -8.37 2.54
C TRP A 56 16.42 -6.96 2.71
N PHE A 57 15.17 -6.78 2.35
CA PHE A 57 14.45 -5.52 2.49
C PHE A 57 13.19 -5.73 3.31
N GLY A 58 13.02 -4.89 4.33
CA GLY A 58 11.78 -4.74 5.07
C GLY A 58 11.24 -3.34 4.83
N PHE A 59 10.06 -3.24 4.22
CA PHE A 59 9.34 -1.99 4.06
C PHE A 59 8.21 -1.93 5.07
N GLU A 60 8.12 -0.83 5.81
CA GLU A 60 7.04 -0.53 6.76
C GLU A 60 6.23 0.61 6.16
N GLN A 61 5.12 0.28 5.50
CA GLN A 61 4.28 1.25 4.83
C GLN A 61 3.17 1.70 5.74
N GLU A 62 3.23 2.95 6.17
CA GLU A 62 2.15 3.63 6.86
C GLU A 62 1.16 4.26 5.88
N TYR A 63 -0.10 4.36 6.27
CA TYR A 63 -1.17 5.01 5.51
C TYR A 63 -2.35 5.36 6.40
N PHE A 64 -3.13 6.34 5.95
CA PHE A 64 -4.41 6.66 6.58
C PHE A 64 -5.56 6.12 5.76
N ILE A 65 -6.59 5.64 6.44
CA ILE A 65 -7.88 5.30 5.84
C ILE A 65 -8.81 6.49 6.04
N TYR A 66 -9.37 7.00 4.94
CA TYR A 66 -10.35 8.08 4.95
C TYR A 66 -11.73 7.59 4.51
N ARG A 67 -12.75 8.13 5.13
CA ARG A 67 -14.14 7.99 4.69
C ARG A 67 -14.85 9.33 4.80
N HIS A 68 -15.54 9.74 3.74
CA HIS A 68 -16.24 11.04 3.67
C HIS A 68 -15.31 12.23 3.98
N GLY A 69 -14.07 12.20 3.53
CA GLY A 69 -13.09 13.27 3.71
C GLY A 69 -12.48 13.37 5.12
N ARG A 70 -12.69 12.38 5.99
CA ARG A 70 -12.14 12.34 7.36
C ARG A 70 -11.44 11.01 7.63
N PRO A 71 -10.41 10.98 8.49
CA PRO A 71 -9.82 9.73 8.94
C PRO A 71 -10.86 8.81 9.56
N LEU A 72 -10.75 7.52 9.27
CA LEU A 72 -11.70 6.52 9.72
C LEU A 72 -11.71 6.41 11.25
N GLY A 73 -12.91 6.35 11.84
CA GLY A 73 -13.09 6.27 13.29
C GLY A 73 -13.10 7.61 14.02
N TRP A 74 -12.77 8.71 13.34
CA TRP A 74 -12.87 10.03 13.95
C TRP A 74 -14.33 10.44 14.19
N PRO A 75 -14.63 11.14 15.32
CA PRO A 75 -15.97 11.66 15.57
C PRO A 75 -16.44 12.56 14.42
N ALA A 76 -17.75 12.54 14.15
CA ALA A 76 -18.32 13.28 13.02
C ALA A 76 -18.16 14.82 13.14
N SER A 77 -18.11 15.35 14.36
CA SER A 77 -18.15 16.80 14.65
C SER A 77 -16.89 17.35 15.34
N SER A 78 -15.90 16.51 15.60
CA SER A 78 -14.66 16.91 16.29
C SER A 78 -13.49 16.08 15.78
N ASP A 79 -12.27 16.51 16.09
CA ASP A 79 -11.10 15.69 15.86
C ASP A 79 -10.99 14.62 16.94
N ALA A 80 -10.29 13.51 16.62
CA ALA A 80 -9.87 12.55 17.62
C ALA A 80 -8.82 13.21 18.54
N MET A 81 -8.58 12.59 19.69
CA MET A 81 -7.54 13.06 20.60
C MET A 81 -6.16 12.72 20.03
N PRO A 82 -5.27 13.70 19.79
CA PRO A 82 -3.88 13.42 19.42
C PRO A 82 -3.18 12.59 20.49
N GLN A 83 -2.28 11.69 20.07
CA GLN A 83 -1.51 10.83 20.99
C GLN A 83 -2.40 9.97 21.93
N GLY A 84 -3.58 9.56 21.46
CA GLY A 84 -4.45 8.65 22.19
C GLY A 84 -3.94 7.19 22.21
N PRO A 85 -4.72 6.26 22.75
CA PRO A 85 -4.31 4.86 22.94
C PRO A 85 -4.48 4.03 21.64
N TYR A 86 -4.04 4.55 20.51
CA TYR A 86 -4.31 3.97 19.19
C TYR A 86 -3.16 3.08 18.68
N TYR A 87 -1.92 3.40 19.05
CA TYR A 87 -0.74 2.66 18.60
C TYR A 87 -0.77 1.21 19.09
N CYS A 88 -0.67 0.27 18.16
CA CYS A 88 -0.88 -1.16 18.40
C CYS A 88 -2.19 -1.46 19.16
N GLY A 89 -3.17 -0.58 19.04
CA GLY A 89 -4.41 -0.62 19.80
C GLY A 89 -5.27 -1.84 19.49
N VAL A 90 -6.04 -2.26 20.49
CA VAL A 90 -7.03 -3.33 20.42
C VAL A 90 -8.33 -2.82 21.05
N GLY A 91 -9.45 -3.26 20.49
CA GLY A 91 -10.78 -2.84 20.91
C GLY A 91 -11.37 -1.74 20.03
N ALA A 92 -12.70 -1.72 19.94
CA ALA A 92 -13.43 -0.85 19.03
C ALA A 92 -13.27 0.66 19.31
N GLU A 93 -12.87 1.01 20.52
CA GLU A 93 -12.64 2.41 20.93
C GLU A 93 -11.25 2.92 20.49
N ASN A 94 -10.30 2.00 20.23
CA ASN A 94 -8.91 2.32 19.98
C ASN A 94 -8.50 2.15 18.51
N VAL A 95 -9.25 1.38 17.71
CA VAL A 95 -8.93 1.13 16.32
C VAL A 95 -10.16 1.19 15.43
N ALA A 96 -9.94 1.60 14.19
CA ALA A 96 -10.96 1.59 13.14
C ALA A 96 -10.37 0.97 11.87
N GLY A 97 -11.15 0.12 11.17
CA GLY A 97 -10.75 -0.42 9.88
C GLY A 97 -10.05 -1.79 9.92
N ARG A 98 -9.96 -2.49 11.06
CA ARG A 98 -9.24 -3.78 11.17
C ARG A 98 -9.68 -4.82 10.13
N THR A 99 -10.97 -5.00 9.91
CA THR A 99 -11.46 -5.95 8.90
C THR A 99 -10.89 -5.65 7.52
N PHE A 100 -10.84 -4.38 7.13
CA PHE A 100 -10.24 -3.95 5.87
C PHE A 100 -8.73 -4.28 5.81
N VAL A 101 -8.00 -4.02 6.89
CA VAL A 101 -6.56 -4.32 7.00
C VAL A 101 -6.30 -5.81 6.91
N ASP A 102 -7.10 -6.64 7.59
CA ASP A 102 -6.99 -8.10 7.54
C ASP A 102 -7.29 -8.63 6.12
N GLU A 103 -8.28 -8.09 5.44
CA GLU A 103 -8.59 -8.45 4.05
C GLU A 103 -7.48 -8.01 3.08
N HIS A 104 -6.88 -6.84 3.29
CA HIS A 104 -5.71 -6.42 2.51
C HIS A 104 -4.53 -7.38 2.69
N MET A 105 -4.23 -7.75 3.93
CA MET A 105 -3.17 -8.72 4.22
C MET A 105 -3.42 -10.04 3.50
N GLN A 106 -4.64 -10.59 3.58
CA GLN A 106 -5.01 -11.84 2.91
C GLN A 106 -4.93 -11.72 1.39
N ALA A 107 -5.38 -10.61 0.81
CA ALA A 107 -5.30 -10.34 -0.63
C ALA A 107 -3.84 -10.29 -1.11
N CYS A 108 -2.96 -9.62 -0.37
CA CYS A 108 -1.54 -9.59 -0.67
C CYS A 108 -0.89 -10.97 -0.59
N MET A 109 -1.20 -11.74 0.46
CA MET A 109 -0.69 -13.12 0.60
C MET A 109 -1.18 -14.02 -0.54
N HIS A 110 -2.45 -13.88 -0.97
CA HIS A 110 -2.98 -14.60 -2.12
C HIS A 110 -2.25 -14.24 -3.42
N ALA A 111 -1.91 -12.97 -3.59
CA ALA A 111 -1.10 -12.48 -4.71
C ALA A 111 0.37 -12.92 -4.64
N GLY A 112 0.79 -13.62 -3.59
CA GLY A 112 2.16 -14.09 -3.39
C GLY A 112 3.11 -13.02 -2.83
N ILE A 113 2.57 -11.90 -2.34
CA ILE A 113 3.34 -10.86 -1.66
C ILE A 113 3.58 -11.26 -0.21
N ARG A 114 4.81 -11.16 0.24
CA ARG A 114 5.20 -11.54 1.60
C ARG A 114 4.93 -10.38 2.57
N ILE A 115 3.69 -10.34 3.11
CA ILE A 115 3.35 -9.48 4.24
C ILE A 115 3.84 -10.15 5.52
N THR A 116 4.60 -9.45 6.34
CA THR A 116 5.19 -9.97 7.59
C THR A 116 4.48 -9.47 8.84
N GLY A 117 3.67 -8.44 8.71
CA GLY A 117 2.87 -7.93 9.81
C GLY A 117 1.97 -6.78 9.41
N THR A 118 1.05 -6.45 10.32
CA THR A 118 0.20 -5.25 10.27
C THR A 118 0.01 -4.73 11.68
N ASN A 119 -0.07 -3.41 11.86
CA ASN A 119 -0.37 -2.79 13.14
C ASN A 119 -1.15 -1.49 12.94
N ALA A 120 -1.97 -1.17 13.93
CA ALA A 120 -2.56 0.15 14.05
C ALA A 120 -1.46 1.15 14.45
N GLU A 121 -1.50 2.33 13.84
CA GLU A 121 -0.53 3.38 14.03
C GLU A 121 -0.98 4.44 15.06
N VAL A 122 -0.14 5.46 15.27
CA VAL A 122 -0.29 6.44 16.36
C VAL A 122 -1.58 7.26 16.24
N ALA A 123 -2.08 7.49 15.04
CA ALA A 123 -3.35 8.18 14.85
C ALA A 123 -4.51 7.20 14.63
N LEU A 124 -5.68 7.53 15.14
CA LEU A 124 -6.89 6.76 14.86
C LEU A 124 -7.22 6.80 13.35
N GLY A 125 -7.33 5.63 12.72
CA GLY A 125 -7.51 5.50 11.28
C GLY A 125 -6.20 5.39 10.49
N GLN A 126 -5.05 5.46 11.17
CA GLN A 126 -3.74 5.19 10.60
C GLN A 126 -3.33 3.74 10.85
N TRP A 127 -2.75 3.12 9.83
CA TRP A 127 -2.30 1.75 9.84
C TRP A 127 -0.95 1.60 9.16
N GLU A 128 -0.27 0.51 9.47
CA GLU A 128 0.97 0.10 8.85
C GLU A 128 0.90 -1.37 8.43
N TYR A 129 1.59 -1.70 7.35
CA TYR A 129 1.88 -3.08 6.99
C TYR A 129 3.33 -3.23 6.56
N GLN A 130 3.90 -4.43 6.77
CA GLN A 130 5.29 -4.70 6.46
C GLN A 130 5.39 -5.68 5.29
N VAL A 131 6.22 -5.32 4.28
CA VAL A 131 6.55 -6.13 3.12
C VAL A 131 8.00 -6.58 3.21
N PHE A 132 8.23 -7.86 3.07
CA PHE A 132 9.57 -8.42 3.06
C PHE A 132 9.98 -8.92 1.66
N GLY A 133 11.18 -8.58 1.23
CA GLY A 133 11.76 -9.04 -0.03
C GLY A 133 13.23 -9.40 0.08
N THR A 134 13.67 -10.30 -0.78
CA THR A 134 15.06 -10.79 -0.83
C THR A 134 15.81 -10.33 -2.08
N SER A 135 15.25 -9.38 -2.82
CA SER A 135 15.89 -8.73 -3.96
C SER A 135 15.36 -7.31 -4.11
N GLN A 136 16.21 -6.43 -4.59
CA GLN A 136 15.90 -5.02 -4.78
C GLN A 136 14.63 -4.79 -5.63
N LYS A 137 14.63 -5.31 -6.86
CA LYS A 137 13.48 -5.16 -7.77
C LYS A 137 12.24 -5.87 -7.26
N GLY A 138 12.40 -7.08 -6.73
CA GLY A 138 11.28 -7.88 -6.23
C GLY A 138 10.60 -7.22 -5.04
N ALA A 139 11.37 -6.69 -4.08
CA ALA A 139 10.83 -5.98 -2.92
C ALA A 139 10.08 -4.71 -3.33
N ALA A 140 10.65 -3.93 -4.24
CA ALA A 140 10.03 -2.72 -4.76
C ALA A 140 8.73 -3.01 -5.55
N ASP A 141 8.75 -4.04 -6.40
CA ASP A 141 7.57 -4.47 -7.16
C ASP A 141 6.44 -4.93 -6.20
N ASP A 142 6.79 -5.70 -5.15
CA ASP A 142 5.83 -6.18 -4.16
C ASP A 142 5.22 -5.04 -3.34
N LEU A 143 6.02 -4.04 -2.97
CA LEU A 143 5.51 -2.84 -2.30
C LEU A 143 4.51 -2.09 -3.20
N TRP A 144 4.84 -1.84 -4.46
CA TRP A 144 3.94 -1.15 -5.38
C TRP A 144 2.66 -1.93 -5.66
N MET A 145 2.77 -3.25 -5.81
CA MET A 145 1.60 -4.10 -6.00
C MET A 145 0.72 -4.14 -4.73
N SER A 146 1.33 -4.17 -3.55
CA SER A 146 0.57 -4.11 -2.28
C SER A 146 -0.21 -2.80 -2.12
N ARG A 147 0.37 -1.66 -2.51
CA ARG A 147 -0.35 -0.37 -2.56
C ARG A 147 -1.53 -0.40 -3.52
N TYR A 148 -1.33 -0.94 -4.73
CA TYR A 148 -2.41 -1.08 -5.69
C TYR A 148 -3.56 -1.95 -5.15
N ILE A 149 -3.23 -3.09 -4.53
CA ILE A 149 -4.24 -3.97 -3.91
C ILE A 149 -4.97 -3.24 -2.78
N LEU A 150 -4.27 -2.45 -1.97
CA LEU A 150 -4.85 -1.67 -0.89
C LEU A 150 -5.89 -0.66 -1.41
N GLU A 151 -5.54 0.10 -2.44
CA GLU A 151 -6.44 1.07 -3.07
C GLU A 151 -7.64 0.39 -3.73
N ARG A 152 -7.40 -0.70 -4.47
CA ARG A 152 -8.47 -1.48 -5.12
C ARG A 152 -9.44 -2.10 -4.11
N LEU A 153 -8.93 -2.58 -2.98
CA LEU A 153 -9.79 -3.05 -1.89
C LEU A 153 -10.54 -1.88 -1.25
N GLY A 154 -9.90 -0.73 -1.10
CA GLY A 154 -10.52 0.51 -0.62
C GLY A 154 -11.79 0.88 -1.38
N GLU A 155 -11.81 0.70 -2.71
CA GLU A 155 -13.00 0.93 -3.55
C GLU A 155 -14.21 0.10 -3.08
N GLN A 156 -14.00 -1.14 -2.68
CA GLN A 156 -15.08 -2.04 -2.23
C GLN A 156 -15.67 -1.60 -0.88
N PHE A 157 -14.84 -1.01 -0.02
CA PHE A 157 -15.25 -0.52 1.30
C PHE A 157 -15.73 0.94 1.29
N GLY A 158 -15.58 1.64 0.17
CA GLY A 158 -15.82 3.09 0.10
C GLY A 158 -14.81 3.89 0.91
N PHE A 159 -13.57 3.40 0.97
CA PHE A 159 -12.44 4.04 1.65
C PHE A 159 -11.49 4.67 0.65
N VAL A 160 -10.91 5.80 1.04
CA VAL A 160 -9.81 6.46 0.33
C VAL A 160 -8.54 6.24 1.13
N ILE A 161 -7.51 5.76 0.46
CA ILE A 161 -6.21 5.53 1.07
C ILE A 161 -5.33 6.77 0.87
N ASN A 162 -4.70 7.24 1.93
CA ASN A 162 -3.84 8.40 1.89
C ASN A 162 -2.43 8.03 2.34
N PHE A 163 -1.45 8.24 1.46
CA PHE A 163 -0.02 8.01 1.69
C PHE A 163 0.76 9.33 1.87
N GLU A 164 0.08 10.46 2.06
CA GLU A 164 0.77 11.73 2.27
C GLU A 164 1.58 11.70 3.56
N PRO A 165 2.80 12.25 3.56
CA PRO A 165 3.69 12.21 4.73
C PRO A 165 3.16 12.94 5.96
N LYS A 166 2.32 13.95 5.77
CA LYS A 166 1.70 14.72 6.86
C LYS A 166 0.25 15.08 6.51
N PRO A 167 -0.67 14.10 6.49
CA PRO A 167 -2.04 14.33 6.04
C PRO A 167 -2.89 15.14 7.02
N ILE A 168 -2.47 15.23 8.27
CA ILE A 168 -3.19 15.96 9.33
C ILE A 168 -2.24 16.97 9.95
N GLU A 169 -2.63 18.24 9.92
CA GLU A 169 -1.88 19.34 10.56
C GLU A 169 -1.98 19.28 12.09
N GLY A 170 -1.01 19.88 12.76
CA GLY A 170 -0.99 19.98 14.23
C GLY A 170 -0.18 18.87 14.90
N ASP A 171 -0.55 18.54 16.13
CA ASP A 171 0.17 17.58 16.99
C ASP A 171 -0.17 16.12 16.66
N TRP A 172 -0.10 15.79 15.37
CA TRP A 172 -0.29 14.44 14.85
C TRP A 172 1.00 13.89 14.26
N ASN A 173 1.20 12.60 14.35
CA ASN A 173 2.33 11.93 13.71
C ASN A 173 2.23 12.03 12.18
N GLY A 174 3.38 11.94 11.53
CA GLY A 174 3.45 11.76 10.09
C GLY A 174 3.11 10.33 9.67
N SER A 175 3.21 10.08 8.38
CA SER A 175 3.01 8.79 7.74
C SER A 175 4.17 8.55 6.77
N GLY A 176 4.89 7.47 6.94
CA GLY A 176 6.14 7.21 6.23
C GLY A 176 6.19 5.88 5.49
N LEU A 177 7.36 5.65 4.91
CA LEU A 177 7.81 4.35 4.42
C LEU A 177 9.19 4.10 5.00
N HIS A 178 9.26 3.35 6.07
CA HIS A 178 10.55 2.93 6.63
C HIS A 178 11.14 1.81 5.80
N THR A 179 12.44 1.82 5.67
CA THR A 179 13.19 0.84 4.87
C THR A 179 14.34 0.30 5.71
N ASN A 180 14.28 -0.99 5.99
CA ASN A 180 15.27 -1.75 6.74
C ASN A 180 16.00 -2.74 5.85
#